data_a4da8957e81bec4a11e249ba31088ba2
#
_entry.id   a4da8957e81bec4a11e249ba31088ba2
#
_cell.length_a   1.000
_cell.length_b   1.000
_cell.length_c   1.000
_cell.angle_alpha   90.00
_cell.angle_beta   90.00
_cell.angle_gamma   90.00
#
_symmetry.space_group_name_H-M   'P 1'
#
loop_
_entity.id
_entity.type
_entity.pdbx_description
1 polymer ?
#
loop_
_entity_poly.entity_id
_entity_poly.type
_entity_poly.pdbx_seq_one_letter_code
_entity_poly.pdbx_strand_id
1 'polypeptide(L)'
;MNIVIVIKSKIPVFLYGGTQRVMWSLGKELARLGHKVTFIAGKGSTCDFARIVEYQXXVDIATLIPXDTDXVHFNDAVPEGFNAXPYVVTLHGNRPSGTXDKNTIFVSRNHAERFGGTCYVYNGLDWDEYGDIDLSAKRHDYHFLGKAAWSVKNVRGAIDIIKQIPGEKLNVLGGTRLNLKMGFRLTLTPKARFKGMVGGTXKVDYLKSSKGLIFPVLWDEPFGLAITESLYCGAPVFGTTHGSLPELVTPEVGFLSNVEXELVESIKANXFSPKLCHEYAREMFSANAMAEKCNGGGYLGMYERVLRGESLNPQTPRPIKPFDRYKML
;
A
#
# COMPACT_ATOMS: atom_id res chain seq x y z
N MET A 1 -6.90 -6.59 -23.96
CA MET A 1 -6.98 -5.12 -24.07
C MET A 1 -5.57 -4.54 -24.17
N ASN A 2 -5.47 -3.36 -24.77
CA ASN A 2 -4.27 -2.56 -24.80
C ASN A 2 -4.39 -1.48 -23.74
N ILE A 3 -3.57 -1.56 -22.72
CA ILE A 3 -3.72 -0.75 -21.51
C ILE A 3 -2.50 0.13 -21.32
N VAL A 4 -2.74 1.42 -21.10
CA VAL A 4 -1.66 2.35 -20.74
C VAL A 4 -1.76 2.65 -19.26
N ILE A 5 -0.67 2.50 -18.53
CA ILE A 5 -0.58 2.88 -17.11
C ILE A 5 0.38 4.06 -17.01
N VAL A 6 -0.11 5.16 -16.44
CA VAL A 6 0.68 6.40 -16.33
C VAL A 6 1.23 6.52 -14.93
N ILE A 7 2.54 6.52 -14.78
CA ILE A 7 3.18 6.59 -13.46
C ILE A 7 3.91 7.90 -13.23
N LYS A 8 4.51 8.51 -14.24
CA LYS A 8 5.26 9.75 -14.21
C LYS A 8 6.66 9.64 -13.62
N SER A 9 6.89 8.74 -12.68
CA SER A 9 8.21 8.57 -12.09
C SER A 9 8.93 7.38 -12.72
N LYS A 10 10.23 7.28 -12.42
CA LYS A 10 11.05 6.20 -12.98
C LYS A 10 10.69 4.85 -12.36
N ILE A 11 10.60 3.80 -13.17
CA ILE A 11 10.37 2.43 -12.73
C ILE A 11 11.40 1.52 -13.37
N PRO A 12 11.75 0.40 -12.72
CA PRO A 12 11.26 -0.04 -11.40
C PRO A 12 11.94 0.68 -10.24
N VAL A 13 11.38 0.54 -9.05
CA VAL A 13 11.98 1.05 -7.82
C VAL A 13 12.29 -0.11 -6.89
N PHE A 14 13.34 0.04 -6.07
CA PHE A 14 13.83 -1.07 -5.26
C PHE A 14 13.75 -0.84 -3.77
N LEU A 15 13.89 0.41 -3.31
CA LEU A 15 13.90 0.67 -1.87
C LEU A 15 12.53 0.94 -1.32
N TYR A 16 11.81 1.86 -1.94
CA TYR A 16 10.45 2.22 -1.54
C TYR A 16 9.77 2.84 -2.75
N GLY A 17 8.52 3.27 -2.58
CA GLY A 17 7.75 3.77 -3.69
C GLY A 17 6.54 2.89 -3.90
N GLY A 18 5.56 3.03 -2.99
CA GLY A 18 4.41 2.14 -3.00
C GLY A 18 3.63 2.14 -4.29
N THR A 19 3.35 3.34 -4.83
CA THR A 19 2.59 3.43 -6.08
C THR A 19 3.31 2.73 -7.21
N GLN A 20 4.63 2.96 -7.33
CA GLN A 20 5.40 2.36 -8.41
C GLN A 20 5.41 0.83 -8.31
N ARG A 21 5.60 0.31 -7.09
CA ARG A 21 5.64 -1.15 -6.91
C ARG A 21 4.29 -1.79 -7.20
N VAL A 22 3.22 -1.16 -6.79
CA VAL A 22 1.87 -1.70 -7.03
C VAL A 22 1.57 -1.67 -8.53
N MET A 23 1.86 -0.57 -9.20
CA MET A 23 1.57 -0.47 -10.63
C MET A 23 2.46 -1.36 -11.47
N TRP A 24 3.72 -1.56 -11.04
CA TRP A 24 4.60 -2.53 -11.69
C TRP A 24 3.99 -3.93 -11.59
N SER A 25 3.55 -4.29 -10.38
CA SER A 25 2.95 -5.62 -10.16
C SER A 25 1.67 -5.78 -10.97
N LEU A 26 0.86 -4.73 -11.04
CA LEU A 26 -0.36 -4.78 -11.85
C LEU A 26 -0.04 -4.97 -13.32
N GLY A 27 0.88 -4.17 -13.85
CA GLY A 27 1.23 -4.28 -15.26
C GLY A 27 1.80 -5.64 -15.62
N LYS A 28 2.63 -6.19 -14.73
CA LYS A 28 3.21 -7.51 -14.97
C LYS A 28 2.12 -8.58 -15.01
N GLU A 29 1.17 -8.50 -14.09
CA GLU A 29 0.09 -9.48 -14.06
C GLU A 29 -0.85 -9.32 -15.27
N LEU A 30 -1.14 -8.09 -15.67
CA LEU A 30 -1.97 -7.87 -16.85
C LEU A 30 -1.30 -8.45 -18.10
N ALA A 31 0.03 -8.27 -18.21
CA ALA A 31 0.77 -8.84 -19.33
C ALA A 31 0.73 -10.37 -19.29
N ARG A 32 0.87 -10.95 -18.10
CA ARG A 32 0.80 -12.41 -17.93
C ARG A 32 -0.57 -12.94 -18.36
N LEU A 33 -1.63 -12.15 -18.12
CA LEU A 33 -2.99 -12.54 -18.49
C LEU A 33 -3.30 -12.31 -19.96
N GLY A 34 -2.32 -11.83 -20.72
CA GLY A 34 -2.47 -11.70 -22.16
C GLY A 34 -2.80 -10.31 -22.66
N HIS A 35 -2.80 -9.31 -21.77
CA HIS A 35 -3.06 -7.94 -22.19
C HIS A 35 -1.76 -7.27 -22.60
N LYS A 36 -1.87 -6.29 -23.48
CA LYS A 36 -0.72 -5.52 -23.93
C LYS A 36 -0.61 -4.28 -23.06
N VAL A 37 0.53 -4.13 -22.39
CA VAL A 37 0.71 -3.05 -21.41
C VAL A 37 1.76 -2.07 -21.91
N THR A 38 1.47 -0.79 -21.77
CA THR A 38 2.42 0.29 -21.97
C THR A 38 2.47 1.13 -20.71
N PHE A 39 3.67 1.37 -20.19
CA PHE A 39 3.86 2.34 -19.11
C PHE A 39 4.28 3.68 -19.71
N ILE A 40 3.58 4.75 -19.36
CA ILE A 40 4.11 6.10 -19.56
C ILE A 40 4.79 6.46 -18.26
N ALA A 41 6.11 6.49 -18.25
CA ALA A 41 6.89 6.52 -17.03
C ALA A 41 8.11 7.43 -17.16
N GLY A 42 8.74 7.74 -16.04
CA GLY A 42 9.83 8.70 -15.99
C GLY A 42 11.05 8.27 -16.79
N LYS A 43 11.87 9.26 -17.13
CA LYS A 43 13.09 9.04 -17.91
C LYS A 43 13.97 7.98 -17.27
N GLY A 44 14.50 7.08 -18.10
CA GLY A 44 15.36 6.00 -17.61
C GLY A 44 14.63 4.75 -17.16
N SER A 45 13.33 4.74 -17.29
CA SER A 45 12.55 3.53 -16.94
C SER A 45 12.84 2.40 -17.91
N THR A 46 12.83 1.16 -17.39
CA THR A 46 13.01 -0.03 -18.22
C THR A 46 12.01 -1.09 -17.78
N CYS A 47 11.64 -1.98 -18.70
CA CYS A 47 10.66 -3.02 -18.39
C CYS A 47 10.77 -4.11 -19.46
N ASP A 48 10.73 -5.39 -19.04
CA ASP A 48 10.81 -6.49 -20.00
C ASP A 48 9.47 -7.14 -20.32
N PHE A 49 8.38 -6.68 -19.70
CA PHE A 49 7.04 -7.24 -19.99
C PHE A 49 6.10 -6.21 -20.60
N ALA A 50 6.54 -4.96 -20.75
CA ALA A 50 5.70 -3.89 -21.25
C ALA A 50 6.53 -2.88 -22.02
N ARG A 51 5.85 -2.16 -22.90
CA ARG A 51 6.48 -1.04 -23.61
C ARG A 51 6.63 0.14 -22.65
N ILE A 52 7.71 0.88 -22.79
CA ILE A 52 7.91 2.14 -22.04
C ILE A 52 7.79 3.31 -23.01
N VAL A 53 6.98 4.30 -22.64
CA VAL A 53 6.95 5.60 -23.31
C VAL A 53 7.39 6.62 -22.27
N GLU A 54 8.37 7.44 -22.57
CA GLU A 54 8.89 8.40 -21.60
C GLU A 54 7.88 9.50 -21.32
N TYR A 55 7.55 9.71 -20.03
CA TYR A 55 6.69 10.80 -19.59
C TYR A 55 7.44 12.14 -19.80
N GLN A 56 6.72 13.10 -20.35
CA GLN A 56 7.31 14.43 -20.57
C GLN A 56 6.37 15.48 -20.00
N UNK A 57 6.92 16.21 -19.26
CA UNK A 57 6.19 17.13 -18.51
C UNK A 57 5.51 18.20 -19.30
N UNK A 58 5.73 18.76 -19.95
CA UNK A 58 5.19 19.81 -20.66
C UNK A 58 4.43 19.46 -21.89
N VAL A 59 4.15 18.26 -21.98
CA VAL A 59 3.57 17.71 -23.21
C VAL A 59 2.18 17.18 -22.89
N ASP A 60 1.22 17.42 -23.79
CA ASP A 60 -0.13 16.87 -23.62
C ASP A 60 -0.03 15.35 -23.61
N ILE A 61 -0.49 14.73 -22.52
CA ILE A 61 -0.33 13.29 -22.35
C ILE A 61 -1.01 12.51 -23.49
N ALA A 62 -2.07 13.06 -24.07
CA ALA A 62 -2.75 12.38 -25.18
C ALA A 62 -1.80 12.11 -26.35
N THR A 63 -0.78 12.94 -26.53
CA THR A 63 0.17 12.73 -27.63
C THR A 63 1.15 11.60 -27.34
N LEU A 64 1.25 11.17 -26.09
CA LEU A 64 2.15 10.08 -25.71
C LEU A 64 1.47 8.72 -25.73
N ILE A 65 0.13 8.69 -25.85
CA ILE A 65 -0.65 7.47 -25.78
C ILE A 65 -0.65 6.78 -27.15
N PRO A 66 -0.22 5.52 -27.23
CA PRO A 66 -0.27 4.80 -28.50
C PRO A 66 -1.68 4.77 -29.10
N UNK A 67 -1.75 4.78 -30.24
CA UNK A 67 -2.92 4.84 -30.97
C UNK A 67 -3.90 3.79 -30.82
N ASP A 68 -3.34 2.53 -30.52
CA ASP A 68 -4.21 1.35 -30.39
C ASP A 68 -4.66 1.11 -28.94
N THR A 69 -4.53 2.07 -28.07
CA THR A 69 -4.85 1.96 -26.66
C THR A 69 -6.36 1.83 -26.43
N ASP A 70 -6.75 0.94 -25.55
CA ASP A 70 -8.15 0.77 -25.13
C ASP A 70 -8.48 1.53 -23.85
N UNK A 71 -7.69 1.56 -22.74
CA UNK A 71 -7.90 2.14 -21.48
C UNK A 71 -6.68 2.80 -21.08
N VAL A 72 -6.85 3.85 -20.39
CA VAL A 72 -5.72 4.53 -19.70
C VAL A 72 -5.95 4.52 -18.20
N HIS A 73 -4.92 4.13 -17.45
CA HIS A 73 -4.98 4.06 -16.00
C HIS A 73 -4.05 5.12 -15.43
N PHE A 74 -4.64 6.20 -14.93
CA PHE A 74 -3.89 7.26 -14.27
C PHE A 74 -3.70 6.92 -12.79
N ASN A 75 -2.72 7.57 -12.18
CA ASN A 75 -2.47 7.45 -10.76
C ASN A 75 -2.48 8.85 -10.14
N ASP A 76 -3.28 9.01 -9.09
CA ASP A 76 -3.47 10.19 -8.27
C ASP A 76 -4.24 11.33 -8.94
N ALA A 77 -4.05 11.62 -10.22
CA ALA A 77 -4.79 12.69 -10.86
C ALA A 77 -4.98 12.41 -12.34
N VAL A 78 -6.07 12.95 -12.87
CA VAL A 78 -6.36 12.92 -14.31
C VAL A 78 -6.04 14.30 -14.87
N PRO A 79 -5.32 14.40 -15.99
CA PRO A 79 -5.08 15.72 -16.56
C PRO A 79 -6.39 16.43 -16.87
N GLU A 80 -6.45 17.73 -16.59
CA GLU A 80 -7.67 18.51 -16.80
C GLU A 80 -8.11 18.40 -18.25
N GLY A 81 -9.39 18.09 -18.43
CA GLY A 81 -9.98 18.03 -19.76
C GLY A 81 -9.63 16.77 -20.55
N PHE A 82 -9.01 15.77 -19.94
CA PHE A 82 -8.63 14.55 -20.65
C PHE A 82 -9.88 13.84 -21.20
N ASN A 83 -9.91 13.56 -22.49
CA ASN A 83 -11.02 12.85 -23.09
C ASN A 83 -10.58 11.95 -24.26
N ALA A 84 -9.30 11.69 -24.37
CA ALA A 84 -8.75 10.93 -25.52
C ALA A 84 -9.07 9.43 -25.49
N UNK A 85 -9.19 8.83 -24.32
CA UNK A 85 -9.43 7.49 -24.17
C UNK A 85 -10.27 7.31 -23.01
N PRO A 86 -11.06 6.15 -22.94
CA PRO A 86 -11.64 5.79 -21.63
C PRO A 86 -10.55 5.62 -20.56
N TYR A 87 -10.86 5.98 -19.32
CA TYR A 87 -9.81 5.99 -18.31
C TYR A 87 -10.34 5.68 -16.93
N VAL A 88 -9.42 5.26 -16.06
CA VAL A 88 -9.64 5.19 -14.60
C VAL A 88 -8.49 5.92 -13.93
N VAL A 89 -8.66 6.28 -12.65
CA VAL A 89 -7.58 6.86 -11.86
C VAL A 89 -7.61 6.24 -10.47
N THR A 90 -6.45 5.74 -10.02
CA THR A 90 -6.32 5.25 -8.66
C THR A 90 -5.79 6.36 -7.77
N LEU A 91 -6.51 6.64 -6.69
CA LEU A 91 -6.03 7.57 -5.66
C LEU A 91 -5.31 6.76 -4.60
N HIS A 92 -4.03 7.07 -4.36
CA HIS A 92 -3.23 6.26 -3.45
C HIS A 92 -3.16 6.82 -2.04
N GLY A 93 -3.39 8.10 -1.88
CA GLY A 93 -3.27 8.75 -0.59
C GLY A 93 -4.57 9.37 -0.12
N ASN A 94 -4.45 10.20 0.89
CA ASN A 94 -5.57 11.00 1.36
C ASN A 94 -5.46 12.39 0.77
N ARG A 95 -6.58 12.90 0.28
CA ARG A 95 -6.67 14.27 -0.25
C ARG A 95 -7.57 15.05 0.69
N PRO A 96 -7.07 16.12 1.29
CA PRO A 96 -7.88 16.82 2.32
C PRO A 96 -9.01 17.66 1.78
N SER A 97 -8.99 18.03 0.49
CA SER A 97 -10.03 18.88 -0.08
C SER A 97 -10.12 18.67 -1.58
N GLY A 98 -11.17 19.21 -2.19
CA GLY A 98 -11.38 19.14 -3.62
C GLY A 98 -12.14 17.90 -4.03
N THR A 99 -12.38 17.81 -5.34
CA THR A 99 -13.12 16.67 -5.89
C THR A 99 -12.19 15.71 -6.63
N UNK A 100 -12.45 14.54 -6.60
CA UNK A 100 -11.77 13.50 -7.29
C UNK A 100 -12.53 13.30 -8.56
N ASP A 101 -12.10 12.53 -9.50
CA ASP A 101 -12.78 12.18 -10.74
C ASP A 101 -13.83 11.11 -10.45
N LYS A 102 -14.91 11.08 -11.21
CA LYS A 102 -15.91 10.02 -11.04
C LYS A 102 -15.34 8.64 -11.29
N ASN A 103 -14.28 8.53 -12.06
CA ASN A 103 -13.65 7.26 -12.34
C ASN A 103 -12.49 6.96 -11.40
N THR A 104 -12.55 7.49 -10.18
CA THR A 104 -11.54 7.21 -9.16
C THR A 104 -11.76 5.84 -8.55
N ILE A 105 -10.69 5.09 -8.44
CA ILE A 105 -10.62 3.82 -7.74
C ILE A 105 -9.84 4.06 -6.45
N PHE A 106 -10.47 3.78 -5.31
CA PHE A 106 -9.83 3.91 -4.02
C PHE A 106 -9.13 2.61 -3.67
N VAL A 107 -8.31 2.62 -2.61
CA VAL A 107 -7.49 1.44 -2.33
C VAL A 107 -8.00 0.61 -1.15
N SER A 108 -9.11 1.04 -0.56
CA SER A 108 -9.82 0.24 0.43
C SER A 108 -11.27 0.72 0.49
N ARG A 109 -12.14 -0.08 1.15
CA ARG A 109 -13.53 0.34 1.32
C ARG A 109 -13.60 1.60 2.19
N ASN A 110 -12.87 1.62 3.29
CA ASN A 110 -12.83 2.79 4.15
C ASN A 110 -12.40 4.03 3.37
N HIS A 111 -11.35 3.88 2.54
CA HIS A 111 -10.84 4.96 1.73
C HIS A 111 -11.94 5.51 0.81
N ALA A 112 -12.65 4.62 0.11
CA ALA A 112 -13.74 5.03 -0.78
C ALA A 112 -14.85 5.74 0.01
N GLU A 113 -15.26 5.16 1.13
CA GLU A 113 -16.36 5.70 1.91
C GLU A 113 -16.06 7.10 2.44
N ARG A 114 -14.81 7.37 2.80
CA ARG A 114 -14.44 8.70 3.29
C ARG A 114 -14.55 9.78 2.22
N PHE A 115 -14.64 9.38 0.96
CA PHE A 115 -14.82 10.32 -0.16
C PHE A 115 -16.21 10.21 -0.77
N GLY A 116 -17.12 9.44 -0.17
CA GLY A 116 -18.43 9.23 -0.74
C GLY A 116 -18.43 8.37 -1.99
N GLY A 117 -17.36 7.60 -2.20
CA GLY A 117 -17.25 6.71 -3.34
C GLY A 117 -17.60 5.29 -2.98
N THR A 118 -17.70 4.44 -4.00
CA THR A 118 -18.05 3.03 -3.81
C THR A 118 -17.04 2.08 -4.46
N CYS A 119 -16.12 2.61 -5.24
CA CYS A 119 -15.25 1.80 -6.10
C CYS A 119 -13.87 1.67 -5.45
N TYR A 120 -13.46 0.45 -5.14
CA TYR A 120 -12.12 0.25 -4.59
C TYR A 120 -11.51 -1.05 -5.06
N VAL A 121 -10.18 -1.09 -5.08
CA VAL A 121 -9.40 -2.30 -5.36
C VAL A 121 -8.23 -2.31 -4.39
N TYR A 122 -8.08 -3.39 -3.63
CA TYR A 122 -6.94 -3.52 -2.72
C TYR A 122 -5.64 -3.59 -3.50
N ASN A 123 -4.60 -2.93 -3.00
CA ASN A 123 -3.27 -3.06 -3.57
C ASN A 123 -2.79 -4.50 -3.49
N GLY A 124 -2.17 -4.96 -4.56
CA GLY A 124 -1.56 -6.27 -4.61
C GLY A 124 -0.11 -6.16 -5.02
N LEU A 125 0.63 -7.21 -4.75
CA LEU A 125 2.04 -7.26 -5.13
C LEU A 125 2.36 -8.58 -5.80
N ASP A 126 3.44 -8.58 -6.57
CA ASP A 126 3.97 -9.80 -7.17
C ASP A 126 4.79 -10.53 -6.10
N TRP A 127 4.14 -11.47 -5.41
CA TRP A 127 4.78 -12.15 -4.30
C TRP A 127 5.96 -13.02 -4.72
N ASP A 128 6.05 -13.36 -6.00
CA ASP A 128 7.21 -14.11 -6.47
C ASP A 128 8.52 -13.36 -6.22
N GLU A 129 8.46 -12.03 -6.18
CA GLU A 129 9.65 -11.23 -5.91
C GLU A 129 10.16 -11.35 -4.47
N TYR A 130 9.34 -11.93 -3.57
CA TYR A 130 9.72 -12.04 -2.16
C TYR A 130 10.46 -13.31 -1.82
N GLY A 131 10.55 -14.25 -2.77
CA GLY A 131 11.22 -15.51 -2.52
C GLY A 131 10.42 -16.42 -1.60
N ASP A 132 11.05 -17.51 -1.19
CA ASP A 132 10.39 -18.48 -0.31
C ASP A 132 10.35 -17.98 1.12
N ILE A 133 9.23 -18.26 1.79
CA ILE A 133 9.05 -17.90 3.19
C ILE A 133 9.10 -19.18 4.02
N ASP A 134 10.07 -19.29 4.93
CA ASP A 134 10.16 -20.45 5.82
C ASP A 134 9.26 -20.19 7.03
N LEU A 135 8.04 -20.72 6.97
CA LEU A 135 7.05 -20.48 8.00
C LEU A 135 7.31 -21.24 9.30
N SER A 136 8.26 -22.19 9.27
CA SER A 136 8.62 -22.95 10.46
C SER A 136 9.83 -22.39 11.18
N ALA A 137 10.51 -21.41 10.60
CA ALA A 137 11.70 -20.83 11.22
C ALA A 137 11.34 -20.11 12.51
N LYS A 138 12.26 -20.17 13.49
CA LYS A 138 12.07 -19.44 14.73
C LYS A 138 12.11 -17.94 14.45
N ARG A 139 11.15 -17.20 15.02
CA ARG A 139 11.06 -15.75 14.83
C ARG A 139 11.59 -15.02 16.04
N HIS A 140 12.08 -13.80 15.78
CA HIS A 140 12.63 -12.99 16.85
C HIS A 140 12.40 -11.53 16.50
N ASP A 141 12.25 -10.69 17.55
CA ASP A 141 12.03 -9.25 17.41
C ASP A 141 10.68 -8.94 16.78
N TYR A 142 10.26 -7.71 16.95
CA TYR A 142 9.11 -7.12 16.26
C TYR A 142 9.64 -6.07 15.30
N HIS A 143 8.79 -5.56 14.43
CA HIS A 143 9.21 -4.51 13.52
C HIS A 143 8.14 -3.45 13.36
N PHE A 144 8.60 -2.27 12.97
CA PHE A 144 7.78 -1.17 12.46
C PHE A 144 8.24 -0.94 11.04
N LEU A 145 7.31 -0.72 10.13
CA LEU A 145 7.64 -0.53 8.72
C LEU A 145 6.88 0.68 8.21
N GLY A 146 7.60 1.71 7.81
CA GLY A 146 6.99 2.92 7.32
C GLY A 146 7.92 4.11 7.50
N LYS A 147 7.48 5.26 7.00
CA LYS A 147 8.26 6.48 7.11
C LYS A 147 8.15 7.00 8.54
N ALA A 148 9.15 6.71 9.35
CA ALA A 148 9.11 7.02 10.77
C ALA A 148 9.03 8.52 11.04
N ALA A 149 9.49 9.35 10.09
CA ALA A 149 9.41 10.80 10.26
C ALA A 149 7.96 11.31 10.25
N TRP A 150 7.03 10.58 9.62
CA TRP A 150 5.62 10.99 9.60
C TRP A 150 4.99 10.67 10.95
N SER A 151 4.59 11.69 11.68
CA SER A 151 4.05 11.50 13.02
C SER A 151 2.76 10.68 13.00
N VAL A 152 1.98 10.72 11.91
CA VAL A 152 0.75 9.94 11.83
C VAL A 152 1.03 8.43 11.74
N LYS A 153 2.22 8.04 11.32
CA LYS A 153 2.59 6.62 11.33
C LYS A 153 2.90 6.14 12.74
N ASN A 154 3.24 7.05 13.63
CA ASN A 154 3.33 6.81 15.08
C ASN A 154 4.43 5.83 15.48
N VAL A 155 5.66 6.10 15.01
CA VAL A 155 6.77 5.28 15.49
C VAL A 155 6.96 5.44 16.99
N ARG A 156 6.64 6.62 17.56
CA ARG A 156 6.71 6.81 19.02
C ARG A 156 5.84 5.81 19.75
N GLY A 157 4.60 5.60 19.26
CA GLY A 157 3.71 4.65 19.89
C GLY A 157 4.22 3.24 19.81
N ALA A 158 4.81 2.86 18.67
CA ALA A 158 5.39 1.52 18.54
C ALA A 158 6.55 1.33 19.53
N ILE A 159 7.37 2.36 19.69
CA ILE A 159 8.49 2.31 20.63
C ILE A 159 7.98 2.26 22.08
N ASP A 160 6.99 3.07 22.41
CA ASP A 160 6.41 3.02 23.76
C ASP A 160 5.86 1.63 24.07
N ILE A 161 5.25 0.98 23.09
CA ILE A 161 4.73 -0.37 23.27
C ILE A 161 5.86 -1.36 23.52
N ILE A 162 6.88 -1.36 22.68
CA ILE A 162 7.95 -2.36 22.83
C ILE A 162 8.72 -2.17 24.13
N LYS A 163 8.79 -0.95 24.65
CA LYS A 163 9.47 -0.69 25.92
C LYS A 163 8.80 -1.40 27.07
N GLN A 164 7.53 -1.77 26.93
CA GLN A 164 6.76 -2.43 27.98
C GLN A 164 6.77 -3.95 27.84
N ILE A 165 7.51 -4.51 26.90
CA ILE A 165 7.49 -5.95 26.65
C ILE A 165 8.89 -6.50 26.94
N PRO A 166 9.07 -7.12 28.11
CA PRO A 166 10.42 -7.60 28.48
C PRO A 166 10.97 -8.59 27.46
N GLY A 167 12.24 -8.45 27.16
CA GLY A 167 12.93 -9.38 26.28
C GLY A 167 12.72 -9.17 24.81
N GLU A 168 11.91 -8.20 24.40
CA GLU A 168 11.65 -7.97 22.99
C GLU A 168 12.30 -6.68 22.51
N LYS A 169 12.61 -6.65 21.22
CA LYS A 169 13.18 -5.48 20.56
C LYS A 169 12.40 -5.16 19.31
N LEU A 170 12.52 -3.90 18.85
CA LEU A 170 11.79 -3.42 17.68
C LEU A 170 12.80 -2.97 16.63
N ASN A 171 12.73 -3.59 15.46
CA ASN A 171 13.46 -3.12 14.29
C ASN A 171 12.61 -2.05 13.60
N VAL A 172 13.13 -0.84 13.50
CA VAL A 172 12.41 0.26 12.86
C VAL A 172 12.94 0.38 11.44
N LEU A 173 12.09 0.01 10.49
CA LEU A 173 12.43 0.03 9.08
C LEU A 173 11.82 1.27 8.45
N GLY A 174 12.61 2.35 8.35
CA GLY A 174 12.14 3.57 7.74
C GLY A 174 12.43 4.86 8.46
N GLY A 175 13.53 4.97 9.20
CA GLY A 175 13.86 6.21 9.87
C GLY A 175 15.15 6.12 10.67
N THR A 176 15.42 7.18 11.41
CA THR A 176 16.64 7.28 12.23
C THR A 176 16.27 7.71 13.65
N ARG A 177 17.24 7.57 14.58
CA ARG A 177 17.01 7.90 16.00
C ARG A 177 16.71 9.39 16.21
N LEU A 178 17.38 10.26 15.46
CA LEU A 178 17.14 11.69 15.54
C LEU A 178 16.38 12.13 14.29
N ASN A 179 15.20 12.68 14.50
CA ASN A 179 14.38 13.18 13.42
C ASN A 179 14.16 14.69 13.61
N LEU A 180 14.53 15.47 12.59
CA LEU A 180 14.33 16.91 12.61
C LEU A 180 13.29 17.39 11.63
N LYS A 181 12.99 16.58 10.61
CA LYS A 181 11.98 16.91 9.59
C LYS A 181 10.61 16.44 10.09
N MET A 182 9.57 17.21 9.77
CA MET A 182 8.19 16.84 10.11
C MET A 182 8.01 16.63 11.63
N GLY A 183 8.74 17.41 12.44
CA GLY A 183 8.66 17.34 13.88
C GLY A 183 9.86 16.67 14.52
N PHE A 184 10.24 17.18 15.67
CA PHE A 184 11.42 16.68 16.39
C PHE A 184 11.13 15.36 17.10
N ARG A 185 12.05 14.41 16.98
CA ARG A 185 12.01 13.18 17.75
C ARG A 185 13.43 12.68 17.95
N LEU A 186 13.78 12.36 19.18
CA LEU A 186 15.03 11.70 19.51
C LEU A 186 14.72 10.43 20.30
N THR A 187 15.15 9.28 19.80
CA THR A 187 14.92 8.00 20.45
C THR A 187 16.21 7.51 21.08
N LEU A 188 16.17 7.26 22.37
CA LEU A 188 17.36 6.83 23.11
C LEU A 188 17.36 5.36 23.50
N THR A 189 16.19 4.74 23.62
CA THR A 189 16.14 3.35 24.10
C THR A 189 16.85 2.38 23.16
N PRO A 190 17.66 1.46 23.71
CA PRO A 190 18.29 0.43 22.87
C PRO A 190 17.32 -0.67 22.44
N LYS A 191 16.09 -0.70 22.94
CA LYS A 191 15.10 -1.67 22.49
C LYS A 191 14.63 -1.37 21.07
N ALA A 192 14.81 -0.15 20.58
CA ALA A 192 14.49 0.21 19.20
C ALA A 192 15.78 0.27 18.40
N ARG A 193 15.81 -0.46 17.29
CA ARG A 193 16.98 -0.50 16.39
C ARG A 193 16.57 0.08 15.04
N PHE A 194 17.10 1.23 14.71
CA PHE A 194 16.74 1.94 13.48
C PHE A 194 17.61 1.46 12.33
N LYS A 195 16.98 0.97 11.29
CA LYS A 195 17.65 0.38 10.12
C LYS A 195 17.63 1.28 8.90
N GLY A 196 17.04 2.46 9.00
CA GLY A 196 16.93 3.38 7.88
C GLY A 196 15.90 2.94 6.87
N MET A 197 15.94 3.56 5.69
CA MET A 197 15.00 3.24 4.62
C MET A 197 15.52 2.02 3.87
N VAL A 198 15.09 0.84 4.31
CA VAL A 198 15.54 -0.41 3.71
C VAL A 198 14.51 -0.91 2.71
N GLY A 199 14.98 -1.58 1.67
CA GLY A 199 14.12 -2.17 0.67
C GLY A 199 14.72 -3.45 0.13
N GLY A 200 14.04 -4.05 -0.83
CA GLY A 200 14.51 -5.29 -1.45
C GLY A 200 14.69 -6.39 -0.43
N THR A 201 15.72 -7.21 -0.62
CA THR A 201 15.95 -8.34 0.24
C THR A 201 16.28 -7.98 1.70
N UNK A 202 16.74 -6.96 1.86
CA UNK A 202 17.03 -6.53 3.16
C UNK A 202 15.84 -6.30 4.00
N LYS A 203 14.91 -5.67 3.37
CA LYS A 203 13.64 -5.51 4.05
C LYS A 203 12.96 -6.86 4.27
N VAL A 204 12.90 -7.66 3.23
CA VAL A 204 12.20 -8.94 3.31
C VAL A 204 12.81 -9.84 4.39
N ASP A 205 14.13 -9.82 4.53
CA ASP A 205 14.76 -10.65 5.57
C ASP A 205 14.31 -10.27 6.97
N TYR A 206 14.16 -8.97 7.24
CA TYR A 206 13.62 -8.54 8.54
C TYR A 206 12.18 -9.02 8.73
N LEU A 207 11.36 -8.93 7.69
CA LEU A 207 9.97 -9.32 7.81
C LEU A 207 9.83 -10.83 8.02
N LYS A 208 10.66 -11.63 7.34
CA LYS A 208 10.58 -13.08 7.43
C LYS A 208 10.94 -13.62 8.82
N SER A 209 11.74 -12.88 9.57
CA SER A 209 12.16 -13.32 10.90
C SER A 209 11.40 -12.64 12.02
N SER A 210 10.46 -11.78 11.71
CA SER A 210 9.78 -10.96 12.70
C SER A 210 8.61 -11.69 13.34
N LYS A 211 8.41 -11.42 14.64
CA LYS A 211 7.24 -11.92 15.37
C LYS A 211 5.96 -11.14 15.06
N GLY A 212 6.08 -9.93 14.52
CA GLY A 212 4.92 -9.14 14.21
C GLY A 212 5.24 -7.71 13.87
N LEU A 213 4.31 -7.08 13.16
CA LEU A 213 4.35 -5.65 12.84
C LEU A 213 3.61 -4.88 13.92
N ILE A 214 4.24 -3.87 14.49
CA ILE A 214 3.57 -2.96 15.42
C ILE A 214 3.29 -1.67 14.65
N PHE A 215 2.01 -1.41 14.39
CA PHE A 215 1.59 -0.40 13.42
C PHE A 215 0.45 0.46 13.98
N PRO A 216 0.75 1.26 15.03
CA PRO A 216 -0.30 2.00 15.73
C PRO A 216 -0.55 3.37 15.08
N VAL A 217 -0.92 3.38 13.80
CA VAL A 217 -1.09 4.62 13.05
C VAL A 217 -2.19 5.48 13.67
N LEU A 218 -2.04 6.79 13.53
CA LEU A 218 -2.95 7.77 14.11
C LEU A 218 -3.72 8.54 13.03
N TRP A 219 -3.85 7.96 11.86
CA TRP A 219 -4.62 8.55 10.77
C TRP A 219 -5.38 7.44 10.06
N ASP A 220 -6.28 7.83 9.17
CA ASP A 220 -7.02 6.86 8.37
C ASP A 220 -6.11 6.39 7.24
N GLU A 221 -5.41 5.29 7.49
CA GLU A 221 -4.48 4.70 6.52
C GLU A 221 -5.27 4.31 5.27
N PRO A 222 -4.88 4.80 4.07
CA PRO A 222 -5.64 4.42 2.87
C PRO A 222 -5.59 2.92 2.59
N PHE A 223 -4.41 2.31 2.60
CA PHE A 223 -4.26 0.87 2.43
C PHE A 223 -3.24 0.32 3.42
N GLY A 224 -1.95 0.52 3.15
CA GLY A 224 -0.89 0.06 4.05
C GLY A 224 -0.17 -1.17 3.54
N LEU A 225 0.77 -0.98 2.61
CA LEU A 225 1.57 -2.11 2.14
C LEU A 225 2.38 -2.75 3.26
N ALA A 226 2.73 -1.98 4.29
CA ALA A 226 3.43 -2.55 5.45
C ALA A 226 2.62 -3.70 6.05
N ILE A 227 1.30 -3.57 6.06
CA ILE A 227 0.41 -4.60 6.59
C ILE A 227 0.51 -5.87 5.75
N THR A 228 0.31 -5.74 4.45
CA THR A 228 0.22 -6.93 3.61
C THR A 228 1.58 -7.57 3.37
N GLU A 229 2.64 -6.77 3.29
CA GLU A 229 3.98 -7.34 3.18
C GLU A 229 4.35 -8.12 4.45
N SER A 230 4.01 -7.58 5.62
CA SER A 230 4.29 -8.26 6.89
C SER A 230 3.52 -9.58 6.95
N LEU A 231 2.24 -9.55 6.62
CA LEU A 231 1.42 -10.77 6.63
C LEU A 231 1.96 -11.81 5.66
N TYR A 232 2.34 -11.38 4.46
CA TYR A 232 2.87 -12.35 3.48
C TYR A 232 4.13 -13.04 4.01
N CYS A 233 4.96 -12.31 4.74
CA CYS A 233 6.16 -12.89 5.32
C CYS A 233 5.91 -13.67 6.60
N GLY A 234 4.65 -13.78 7.02
CA GLY A 234 4.27 -14.59 8.19
C GLY A 234 4.18 -13.82 9.49
N ALA A 235 4.24 -12.49 9.44
CA ALA A 235 4.22 -11.68 10.66
C ALA A 235 2.83 -11.09 10.87
N PRO A 236 2.18 -11.38 12.01
CA PRO A 236 0.87 -10.79 12.31
C PRO A 236 0.97 -9.29 12.56
N VAL A 237 -0.17 -8.62 12.56
CA VAL A 237 -0.23 -7.17 12.67
C VAL A 237 -0.91 -6.76 13.97
N PHE A 238 -0.28 -5.85 14.70
CA PHE A 238 -0.81 -5.25 15.92
C PHE A 238 -0.93 -3.75 15.67
N GLY A 239 -2.15 -3.25 15.58
CA GLY A 239 -2.33 -1.86 15.20
C GLY A 239 -3.59 -1.22 15.75
N THR A 240 -3.81 0.02 15.34
CA THR A 240 -5.01 0.75 15.71
C THR A 240 -6.16 0.36 14.78
N THR A 241 -7.34 0.94 15.03
CA THR A 241 -8.54 0.59 14.25
C THR A 241 -8.85 1.61 13.15
N HIS A 242 -7.88 2.45 12.78
CA HIS A 242 -8.14 3.57 11.86
C HIS A 242 -7.93 3.16 10.41
N GLY A 243 -8.70 3.80 9.53
CA GLY A 243 -8.53 3.64 8.09
C GLY A 243 -8.81 2.21 7.62
N SER A 244 -7.89 1.68 6.85
CA SER A 244 -8.04 0.35 6.25
C SER A 244 -7.82 -0.79 7.23
N LEU A 245 -7.24 -0.55 8.41
CA LEU A 245 -6.81 -1.65 9.27
C LEU A 245 -7.93 -2.64 9.61
N PRO A 246 -9.14 -2.20 10.00
CA PRO A 246 -10.15 -3.20 10.34
C PRO A 246 -10.55 -4.12 9.20
N GLU A 247 -10.47 -3.66 7.95
CA GLU A 247 -10.85 -4.52 6.84
C GLU A 247 -9.70 -5.41 6.37
N LEU A 248 -8.45 -5.03 6.62
CA LEU A 248 -7.30 -5.83 6.19
C LEU A 248 -6.84 -6.82 7.25
N VAL A 249 -6.98 -6.48 8.53
CA VAL A 249 -6.45 -7.31 9.61
C VAL A 249 -7.60 -8.05 10.28
N THR A 250 -7.80 -9.31 9.86
CA THR A 250 -8.83 -10.15 10.46
C THR A 250 -8.33 -10.72 11.80
N PRO A 251 -9.24 -11.23 12.64
CA PRO A 251 -8.82 -11.77 13.94
C PRO A 251 -7.81 -12.92 13.87
N GLU A 252 -7.75 -13.63 12.75
CA GLU A 252 -6.79 -14.73 12.60
C GLU A 252 -5.36 -14.24 12.35
N VAL A 253 -5.19 -12.99 11.94
CA VAL A 253 -3.87 -12.52 11.51
C VAL A 253 -3.39 -11.30 12.31
N GLY A 254 -4.15 -10.86 13.31
CA GLY A 254 -3.67 -9.76 14.12
C GLY A 254 -4.69 -9.26 15.12
N PHE A 255 -4.31 -8.20 15.81
CA PHE A 255 -5.14 -7.61 16.86
C PHE A 255 -5.11 -6.09 16.72
N LEU A 256 -6.27 -5.47 16.79
CA LEU A 256 -6.40 -4.02 16.64
C LEU A 256 -7.05 -3.41 17.86
N SER A 257 -6.48 -2.32 18.35
CA SER A 257 -7.07 -1.56 19.46
C SER A 257 -6.47 -0.15 19.46
N ASN A 258 -7.27 0.79 19.92
CA ASN A 258 -6.78 2.15 20.10
C ASN A 258 -6.29 2.39 21.53
N VAL A 259 -6.28 1.35 22.37
CA VAL A 259 -5.84 1.42 23.77
C VAL A 259 -4.50 0.75 23.89
N GLU A 260 -3.49 1.52 24.28
CA GLU A 260 -2.11 1.03 24.31
C GLU A 260 -1.95 -0.24 25.15
N UNK A 261 -2.39 -0.27 26.09
CA UNK A 261 -2.35 -1.39 26.91
C UNK A 261 -2.89 -2.63 26.37
N GLU A 262 -3.97 -2.42 25.67
CA GLU A 262 -4.50 -3.63 25.05
C GLU A 262 -3.54 -4.17 24.01
N LEU A 263 -2.89 -3.30 23.27
CA LEU A 263 -1.89 -3.74 22.31
C LEU A 263 -0.71 -4.42 23.01
N VAL A 264 -0.25 -3.86 24.12
CA VAL A 264 0.85 -4.48 24.87
C VAL A 264 0.49 -5.90 25.30
N GLU A 265 -0.71 -6.08 25.87
CA GLU A 265 -1.11 -7.41 26.33
C GLU A 265 -1.29 -8.40 25.19
N SER A 266 -1.82 -7.93 24.06
CA SER A 266 -1.98 -8.80 22.91
C SER A 266 -0.63 -9.26 22.36
N ILE A 267 0.35 -8.36 22.34
CA ILE A 267 1.69 -8.72 21.86
C ILE A 267 2.34 -9.72 22.81
N LYS A 268 2.20 -9.51 24.12
CA LYS A 268 2.73 -10.48 25.08
C LYS A 268 2.13 -11.87 24.89
N ALA A 269 0.87 -11.93 24.48
CA ALA A 269 0.14 -13.19 24.31
C ALA A 269 0.21 -13.74 22.90
N ASN A 270 1.05 -13.15 22.06
CA ASN A 270 1.09 -13.42 20.61
C ASN A 270 1.13 -14.91 20.27
N UNK A 271 0.10 -15.28 19.65
CA UNK A 271 -0.04 -16.60 19.31
C UNK A 271 -0.48 -16.80 17.95
N PHE A 272 -0.28 -15.88 17.17
CA PHE A 272 -0.80 -15.92 15.82
C PHE A 272 0.03 -16.88 14.99
N SER A 273 -0.60 -17.47 13.97
CA SER A 273 0.03 -18.46 13.11
C SER A 273 0.71 -17.77 11.93
N PRO A 274 2.04 -17.90 11.76
CA PRO A 274 2.67 -17.37 10.55
C PRO A 274 2.08 -17.96 9.28
N LYS A 275 1.69 -19.23 9.31
CA LYS A 275 1.10 -19.87 8.12
C LYS A 275 -0.22 -19.21 7.73
N LEU A 276 -1.09 -18.94 8.72
CA LEU A 276 -2.36 -18.28 8.41
C LEU A 276 -2.15 -16.87 7.87
N CYS A 277 -1.19 -16.13 8.44
CA CYS A 277 -0.87 -14.79 7.93
C CYS A 277 -0.42 -14.87 6.49
N HIS A 278 0.50 -15.75 6.21
CA HIS A 278 1.05 -15.91 4.86
C HIS A 278 -0.03 -16.28 3.85
N GLU A 279 -0.84 -17.30 4.18
CA GLU A 279 -1.86 -17.76 3.25
C GLU A 279 -2.92 -16.71 2.98
N TYR A 280 -3.30 -15.97 4.00
CA TYR A 280 -4.27 -14.90 3.85
C TYR A 280 -3.74 -13.83 2.89
N ALA A 281 -2.52 -13.36 3.11
CA ALA A 281 -1.96 -12.32 2.24
C ALA A 281 -1.76 -12.84 0.82
N ARG A 282 -1.29 -14.08 0.67
CA ARG A 282 -1.08 -14.66 -0.65
C ARG A 282 -2.38 -14.69 -1.45
N GLU A 283 -3.48 -15.03 -0.79
CA GLU A 283 -4.76 -15.12 -1.47
C GLU A 283 -5.38 -13.75 -1.74
N MET A 284 -5.35 -12.86 -0.76
CA MET A 284 -6.13 -11.63 -0.82
C MET A 284 -5.39 -10.46 -1.48
N PHE A 285 -4.06 -10.45 -1.39
CA PHE A 285 -3.29 -9.25 -1.75
C PHE A 285 -2.21 -9.55 -2.78
N SER A 286 -2.44 -10.54 -3.63
CA SER A 286 -1.55 -10.83 -4.74
C SER A 286 -1.84 -9.88 -5.91
N ALA A 287 -0.89 -9.81 -6.84
CA ALA A 287 -1.12 -9.06 -8.08
C ALA A 287 -2.33 -9.63 -8.84
N ASN A 288 -2.51 -10.96 -8.81
CA ASN A 288 -3.65 -11.57 -9.49
C ASN A 288 -4.97 -11.15 -8.85
N ALA A 289 -5.05 -11.15 -7.51
CA ALA A 289 -6.28 -10.72 -6.84
C ALA A 289 -6.60 -9.26 -7.18
N MET A 290 -5.58 -8.41 -7.22
CA MET A 290 -5.74 -7.01 -7.59
C MET A 290 -6.23 -6.88 -9.02
N ALA A 291 -5.69 -7.68 -9.93
CA ALA A 291 -6.02 -7.55 -11.35
C ALA A 291 -7.43 -8.06 -11.67
N GLU A 292 -7.87 -9.17 -11.07
CA GLU A 292 -9.08 -9.79 -11.58
C GLU A 292 -10.06 -10.32 -10.52
N LYS A 293 -9.79 -10.19 -9.22
CA LYS A 293 -10.68 -10.81 -8.22
C LYS A 293 -11.31 -9.82 -7.24
N CYS A 294 -10.58 -8.81 -6.86
CA CYS A 294 -11.06 -7.88 -5.83
C CYS A 294 -12.33 -7.16 -6.32
N ASN A 295 -13.24 -6.95 -5.43
CA ASN A 295 -14.42 -6.08 -5.56
C ASN A 295 -14.83 -5.80 -7.02
N GLY A 296 -15.68 -6.65 -7.56
CA GLY A 296 -16.21 -6.40 -8.90
C GLY A 296 -15.26 -6.80 -10.03
N GLY A 297 -14.29 -7.68 -9.75
CA GLY A 297 -13.41 -8.17 -10.79
C GLY A 297 -12.05 -7.48 -10.85
N GLY A 298 -11.66 -6.78 -9.80
CA GLY A 298 -10.38 -6.11 -9.75
C GLY A 298 -10.25 -5.00 -10.77
N TYR A 299 -9.02 -4.64 -11.08
CA TYR A 299 -8.83 -3.57 -12.07
C TYR A 299 -9.40 -3.93 -13.44
N LEU A 300 -9.33 -5.21 -13.84
CA LEU A 300 -9.93 -5.60 -15.12
C LEU A 300 -11.42 -5.34 -15.13
N GLY A 301 -12.11 -5.64 -14.03
CA GLY A 301 -13.53 -5.31 -13.92
C GLY A 301 -13.80 -3.83 -14.04
N MET A 302 -12.93 -3.00 -13.43
CA MET A 302 -13.08 -1.56 -13.53
C MET A 302 -12.84 -1.07 -14.95
N TYR A 303 -11.82 -1.60 -15.61
CA TYR A 303 -11.56 -1.23 -17.00
C TYR A 303 -12.75 -1.55 -17.88
N GLU A 304 -13.33 -2.75 -17.70
CA GLU A 304 -14.49 -3.15 -18.52
C GLU A 304 -15.67 -2.21 -18.31
N ARG A 305 -15.87 -1.75 -17.08
CA ARG A 305 -16.97 -0.83 -16.80
C ARG A 305 -16.82 0.49 -17.54
N VAL A 306 -15.62 1.08 -17.52
CA VAL A 306 -15.45 2.36 -18.21
C VAL A 306 -15.46 2.17 -19.73
N LEU A 307 -15.05 1.00 -20.22
CA LEU A 307 -15.15 0.72 -21.66
C LEU A 307 -16.60 0.63 -22.10
N ARG A 308 -17.51 0.25 -21.21
CA ARG A 308 -18.94 0.24 -21.50
C ARG A 308 -19.59 1.61 -21.32
N GLY A 309 -18.80 2.63 -20.95
CA GLY A 309 -19.33 3.98 -20.75
C GLY A 309 -19.88 4.25 -19.37
N GLU A 310 -19.65 3.35 -18.41
CA GLU A 310 -20.11 3.57 -17.04
C GLU A 310 -19.14 4.47 -16.27
N SER A 311 -19.69 5.27 -15.34
CA SER A 311 -18.89 5.93 -14.33
C SER A 311 -18.70 4.98 -13.16
N LEU A 312 -17.52 4.98 -12.55
CA LEU A 312 -17.22 4.02 -11.48
C LEU A 312 -17.90 4.37 -10.15
N ASN A 313 -18.13 5.66 -9.90
CA ASN A 313 -18.79 6.11 -8.68
C ASN A 313 -20.09 6.81 -9.04
N PRO A 314 -21.15 6.66 -8.24
CA PRO A 314 -22.44 7.25 -8.59
C PRO A 314 -22.42 8.78 -8.53
N GLN A 315 -21.55 9.34 -7.71
CA GLN A 315 -21.42 10.79 -7.60
C GLN A 315 -19.93 11.15 -7.62
N THR A 316 -19.64 12.42 -7.91
CA THR A 316 -18.26 12.90 -7.90
C THR A 316 -17.70 12.77 -6.48
N PRO A 317 -16.64 11.99 -6.27
CA PRO A 317 -16.12 11.83 -4.92
C PRO A 317 -15.46 13.09 -4.39
N ARG A 318 -15.58 13.30 -3.08
CA ARG A 318 -14.84 14.36 -2.39
C ARG A 318 -14.81 14.02 -0.90
N PRO A 319 -13.86 14.58 -0.14
CA PRO A 319 -13.82 14.28 1.29
C PRO A 319 -15.14 14.65 1.96
N ILE A 320 -15.71 13.68 2.71
CA ILE A 320 -16.99 13.91 3.40
C ILE A 320 -16.78 14.72 4.66
N LYS A 321 -15.68 14.49 5.37
CA LYS A 321 -15.32 15.26 6.56
C LYS A 321 -13.82 15.49 6.60
N PRO A 322 -13.37 16.48 7.39
CA PRO A 322 -11.93 16.70 7.48
C PRO A 322 -11.19 15.46 7.94
N PHE A 323 -9.98 15.26 7.44
CA PHE A 323 -9.16 14.16 7.89
C PHE A 323 -8.66 14.46 9.29
N ASP A 324 -8.82 13.50 10.20
CA ASP A 324 -8.46 13.67 11.59
C ASP A 324 -7.14 12.99 11.89
N ARG A 325 -6.47 13.54 12.89
CA ARG A 325 -5.37 12.87 13.52
C ARG A 325 -5.86 12.35 14.87
N TYR A 326 -5.66 11.06 15.09
CA TYR A 326 -6.18 10.40 16.29
C TYR A 326 -5.12 10.37 17.38
N LYS A 327 -5.51 9.91 18.56
CA LYS A 327 -4.61 9.72 19.69
C LYS A 327 -4.74 8.30 20.22
N MET A 328 -3.65 7.77 20.76
CA MET A 328 -3.71 6.50 21.50
C MET A 328 -4.41 6.73 22.85
N LEU A 329 -5.17 5.78 23.27
CA LEU A 329 -5.84 5.81 24.58
C LEU A 329 -5.14 4.98 25.62
#